data_56d4ce42b8e7e2d0c7224a738a206a79
#
_entry.id   56d4ce42b8e7e2d0c7224a738a206a79
#
_cell.length_a   1.000
_cell.length_b   1.000
_cell.length_c   1.000
_cell.angle_alpha   90.00
_cell.angle_beta   90.00
_cell.angle_gamma   90.00
#
_symmetry.space_group_name_H-M   'P 1'
#
loop_
_entity.id
_entity.type
_entity.pdbx_description
1 polymer ?
#
loop_
_entity_poly.entity_id
_entity_poly.type
_entity_poly.pdbx_seq_one_letter_code
_entity_poly.pdbx_strand_id
1 'polypeptide(L)'
;MKRFGLLALYIAALVGVGGVAVNVVRSAASPAVAACRSTDAFCLTPQLQTAPSRLEAVNVPKIATPAWLSAQGAQSQSPAAREVTYMVATKGNVTASFDEFTSQVNQTLNGPEGWSRLGVRFVRVQSGGQFTVWLSEASQVPSFSPSGCDAIVSCTVGNNVIINETRWLNGSDAWNGAGGSLRNYRHMVVNHETGHWLGHGHEYCSGPGQPASVMQQQTIDMQGCAPNPWPLSHELYAPKLGIRS
;
A
#
# COMPACT_ATOMS: atom_id res chain seq x y z
N MET A 1 25.40 41.19 52.54
CA MET A 1 24.42 41.75 53.45
C MET A 1 23.01 41.48 52.92
N LYS A 2 22.16 40.84 53.75
CA LYS A 2 20.70 40.82 53.73
C LYS A 2 20.06 40.11 52.49
N ARG A 3 19.21 39.19 52.61
CA ARG A 3 18.37 38.41 53.54
C ARG A 3 17.29 37.77 52.67
N PHE A 4 17.22 36.45 52.72
CA PHE A 4 16.12 35.56 53.10
C PHE A 4 14.68 36.03 52.76
N GLY A 5 13.97 35.16 52.07
CA GLY A 5 12.54 35.12 51.97
C GLY A 5 12.07 33.73 51.57
N LEU A 6 12.03 32.81 52.55
CA LEU A 6 11.27 31.54 52.48
C LEU A 6 9.78 31.90 52.54
N LEU A 7 8.97 31.27 51.69
CA LEU A 7 7.58 31.03 52.06
C LEU A 7 7.19 29.62 51.60
N ALA A 8 6.78 28.89 52.59
CA ALA A 8 6.46 27.48 52.55
C ALA A 8 4.97 27.24 52.25
N LEU A 9 4.72 26.09 51.69
CA LEU A 9 3.57 25.18 51.87
C LEU A 9 2.12 25.72 51.85
N TYR A 10 1.31 25.16 50.98
CA TYR A 10 0.08 24.49 51.45
C TYR A 10 -0.24 23.25 50.58
N ILE A 11 -0.18 22.10 51.22
CA ILE A 11 -0.71 20.81 50.76
C ILE A 11 -2.22 20.85 50.94
N ALA A 12 -2.98 20.60 49.90
CA ALA A 12 -4.36 20.18 50.01
C ALA A 12 -4.53 18.85 49.29
N ALA A 13 -4.50 17.79 50.07
CA ALA A 13 -4.94 16.49 49.65
C ALA A 13 -6.46 16.50 49.51
N LEU A 14 -6.96 16.31 48.29
CA LEU A 14 -8.34 15.91 48.06
C LEU A 14 -8.33 14.46 47.53
N VAL A 15 -8.67 13.56 48.44
CA VAL A 15 -9.02 12.19 48.14
C VAL A 15 -10.36 12.20 47.42
N GLY A 16 -10.32 12.06 46.09
CA GLY A 16 -11.50 11.80 45.28
C GLY A 16 -11.54 10.32 44.93
N VAL A 17 -12.37 9.56 45.62
CA VAL A 17 -12.74 8.20 45.27
C VAL A 17 -13.62 8.30 44.02
N GLY A 18 -13.04 8.13 42.86
CA GLY A 18 -13.74 8.04 41.58
C GLY A 18 -13.62 6.63 41.02
N GLY A 19 -14.72 5.89 41.09
CA GLY A 19 -14.80 4.50 40.67
C GLY A 19 -14.41 4.32 39.21
N VAL A 20 -13.56 3.33 38.96
CA VAL A 20 -13.27 2.79 37.64
C VAL A 20 -14.52 2.07 37.15
N ALA A 21 -15.26 2.68 36.24
CA ALA A 21 -16.33 2.00 35.52
C ALA A 21 -15.69 0.99 34.55
N VAL A 22 -15.61 -0.25 34.98
CA VAL A 22 -15.28 -1.37 34.07
C VAL A 22 -16.51 -1.59 33.19
N ASN A 23 -16.44 -1.13 31.93
CA ASN A 23 -17.39 -1.51 30.92
C ASN A 23 -17.22 -3.00 30.61
N VAL A 24 -17.97 -3.83 31.28
CA VAL A 24 -18.15 -5.23 30.92
C VAL A 24 -18.99 -5.26 29.64
N VAL A 25 -18.32 -5.46 28.51
CA VAL A 25 -19.01 -5.81 27.26
C VAL A 25 -19.65 -7.17 27.49
N ARG A 26 -20.94 -7.18 27.79
CA ARG A 26 -21.74 -8.39 27.78
C ARG A 26 -21.78 -8.91 26.35
N SER A 27 -21.03 -9.97 26.10
CA SER A 27 -21.21 -10.81 24.92
C SER A 27 -22.67 -11.27 24.90
N ALA A 28 -23.43 -10.82 23.89
CA ALA A 28 -24.78 -11.33 23.69
C ALA A 28 -24.67 -12.81 23.32
N ALA A 29 -25.10 -13.66 24.25
CA ALA A 29 -25.27 -15.08 23.98
C ALA A 29 -26.27 -15.20 22.82
N SER A 30 -25.91 -15.97 21.81
CA SER A 30 -26.83 -16.38 20.76
C SER A 30 -28.07 -17.01 21.38
N PRO A 31 -29.29 -16.70 20.92
CA PRO A 31 -30.48 -17.34 21.43
C PRO A 31 -30.37 -18.85 21.21
N ALA A 32 -30.45 -19.60 22.29
CA ALA A 32 -30.57 -21.04 22.22
C ALA A 32 -31.78 -21.40 21.36
N VAL A 33 -31.56 -22.23 20.35
CA VAL A 33 -32.64 -22.78 19.52
C VAL A 33 -33.54 -23.58 20.48
N ALA A 34 -34.73 -23.03 20.71
CA ALA A 34 -35.72 -23.70 21.55
C ALA A 34 -36.12 -25.01 20.85
N ALA A 35 -35.94 -26.13 21.57
CA ALA A 35 -36.40 -27.42 21.05
C ALA A 35 -37.92 -27.41 20.94
N CYS A 36 -38.44 -27.60 19.75
CA CYS A 36 -39.87 -27.72 19.49
C CYS A 36 -40.47 -28.88 20.26
N ARG A 37 -41.54 -28.63 20.97
CA ARG A 37 -42.37 -29.71 21.59
C ARG A 37 -43.34 -30.24 20.55
N SER A 38 -43.65 -31.55 20.63
CA SER A 38 -44.44 -32.31 19.66
C SER A 38 -45.92 -31.89 19.51
N THR A 39 -46.31 -30.79 20.13
CA THR A 39 -47.71 -30.27 20.10
C THR A 39 -47.86 -28.98 19.32
N ASP A 40 -46.81 -28.42 18.75
CA ASP A 40 -46.87 -27.16 18.00
C ASP A 40 -47.16 -27.44 16.52
N ALA A 41 -48.32 -27.04 16.05
CA ALA A 41 -48.82 -27.26 14.69
C ALA A 41 -47.97 -26.56 13.55
N PHE A 42 -46.89 -25.90 13.90
CA PHE A 42 -46.01 -25.20 12.97
C PHE A 42 -44.56 -25.70 12.93
N CYS A 43 -44.21 -26.77 13.63
CA CYS A 43 -42.89 -27.37 13.51
C CYS A 43 -42.82 -28.27 12.28
N LEU A 44 -42.41 -27.71 11.15
CA LEU A 44 -42.01 -28.49 9.98
C LEU A 44 -40.61 -29.07 10.23
N THR A 45 -40.56 -30.35 10.63
CA THR A 45 -39.32 -31.12 10.59
C THR A 45 -38.87 -31.25 9.13
N PRO A 46 -37.62 -30.92 8.75
CA PRO A 46 -37.13 -31.28 7.43
C PRO A 46 -37.02 -32.80 7.36
N GLN A 47 -37.97 -33.44 6.68
CA GLN A 47 -37.78 -34.83 6.30
C GLN A 47 -36.60 -34.89 5.32
N LEU A 48 -35.53 -35.60 5.68
CA LEU A 48 -34.52 -36.02 4.73
C LEU A 48 -35.21 -36.94 3.71
N GLN A 49 -35.62 -36.34 2.61
CA GLN A 49 -36.00 -37.16 1.43
C GLN A 49 -34.70 -37.74 0.88
N THR A 50 -34.60 -39.05 1.01
CA THR A 50 -33.58 -39.83 0.29
C THR A 50 -33.75 -39.56 -1.19
N ALA A 51 -32.74 -38.93 -1.80
CA ALA A 51 -32.75 -38.70 -3.24
C ALA A 51 -32.84 -40.03 -4.00
N PRO A 52 -33.63 -40.11 -5.05
CA PRO A 52 -33.72 -41.33 -5.86
C PRO A 52 -32.38 -41.57 -6.57
N SER A 53 -31.87 -42.78 -6.44
CA SER A 53 -30.57 -43.24 -6.94
C SER A 53 -30.53 -43.49 -8.44
N ARG A 54 -31.32 -42.78 -9.23
CA ARG A 54 -31.31 -42.91 -10.68
C ARG A 54 -31.31 -41.53 -11.33
N LEU A 55 -30.13 -41.07 -11.69
CA LEU A 55 -29.99 -39.98 -12.64
C LEU A 55 -30.42 -40.47 -14.02
N GLU A 56 -31.67 -40.26 -14.36
CA GLU A 56 -32.04 -40.34 -15.78
C GLU A 56 -31.36 -39.19 -16.51
N ALA A 57 -30.56 -39.56 -17.54
CA ALA A 57 -29.90 -38.60 -18.40
C ALA A 57 -30.96 -37.74 -19.08
N VAL A 58 -31.21 -36.54 -18.52
CA VAL A 58 -32.03 -35.54 -19.18
C VAL A 58 -31.26 -35.11 -20.44
N ASN A 59 -31.87 -35.42 -21.58
CA ASN A 59 -31.32 -35.01 -22.87
C ASN A 59 -31.53 -33.49 -23.00
N VAL A 60 -30.54 -32.74 -22.47
CA VAL A 60 -30.51 -31.29 -22.59
C VAL A 60 -30.23 -30.95 -24.06
N PRO A 61 -31.14 -30.28 -24.77
CA PRO A 61 -30.86 -29.89 -26.15
C PRO A 61 -29.61 -29.03 -26.16
N LYS A 62 -28.64 -29.38 -27.03
CA LYS A 62 -27.38 -28.65 -27.21
C LYS A 62 -27.77 -27.25 -27.73
N ILE A 63 -27.85 -26.29 -26.81
CA ILE A 63 -28.09 -24.88 -27.17
C ILE A 63 -26.88 -24.45 -27.98
N ALA A 64 -27.10 -24.08 -29.24
CA ALA A 64 -26.05 -23.56 -30.11
C ALA A 64 -25.46 -22.31 -29.42
N THR A 65 -24.17 -22.34 -29.19
CA THR A 65 -23.43 -21.22 -28.59
C THR A 65 -23.63 -19.99 -29.48
N PRO A 66 -24.22 -18.90 -28.99
CA PRO A 66 -24.44 -17.72 -29.80
C PRO A 66 -23.12 -17.22 -30.39
N ALA A 67 -23.12 -16.78 -31.65
CA ALA A 67 -21.90 -16.35 -32.37
C ALA A 67 -21.10 -15.26 -31.66
N TRP A 68 -21.75 -14.46 -30.78
CA TRP A 68 -21.07 -13.46 -29.97
C TRP A 68 -20.20 -14.07 -28.84
N LEU A 69 -20.53 -15.27 -28.36
CA LEU A 69 -19.70 -15.99 -27.38
C LEU A 69 -18.42 -16.57 -28.01
N SER A 70 -18.48 -16.96 -29.29
CA SER A 70 -17.28 -17.38 -30.01
C SER A 70 -16.40 -16.22 -30.46
N ALA A 71 -16.96 -14.99 -30.57
CA ALA A 71 -16.19 -13.79 -30.85
C ALA A 71 -15.41 -13.28 -29.62
N GLN A 72 -15.80 -13.66 -28.39
CA GLN A 72 -15.05 -13.32 -27.17
C GLN A 72 -13.78 -14.18 -26.97
N GLY A 73 -13.62 -15.27 -27.72
CA GLY A 73 -12.41 -16.09 -27.71
C GLY A 73 -11.23 -15.50 -28.48
N ALA A 74 -11.46 -14.48 -29.28
CA ALA A 74 -10.41 -13.66 -29.88
C ALA A 74 -10.16 -12.42 -29.01
N GLN A 75 -9.85 -12.65 -27.72
CA GLN A 75 -9.15 -11.61 -26.95
C GLN A 75 -7.83 -11.40 -27.70
N SER A 76 -7.66 -10.23 -28.32
CA SER A 76 -6.35 -9.71 -28.69
C SER A 76 -5.42 -10.03 -27.53
N GLN A 77 -4.53 -10.98 -27.70
CA GLN A 77 -3.43 -11.14 -26.77
C GLN A 77 -2.64 -9.84 -26.92
N SER A 78 -2.90 -8.90 -26.03
CA SER A 78 -2.01 -7.76 -25.83
C SER A 78 -0.61 -8.37 -25.78
N PRO A 79 0.38 -7.87 -26.55
CA PRO A 79 1.73 -8.40 -26.52
C PRO A 79 2.11 -8.57 -25.05
N ALA A 80 2.63 -9.76 -24.69
CA ALA A 80 2.94 -10.09 -23.31
C ALA A 80 3.77 -8.93 -22.74
N ALA A 81 3.28 -8.29 -21.67
CA ALA A 81 3.95 -7.16 -21.07
C ALA A 81 5.38 -7.58 -20.72
N ARG A 82 6.37 -6.77 -21.08
CA ARG A 82 7.77 -7.02 -20.75
C ARG A 82 7.90 -7.16 -19.23
N GLU A 83 8.47 -8.25 -18.78
CA GLU A 83 8.68 -8.46 -17.35
C GLU A 83 9.93 -7.72 -16.87
N VAL A 84 9.76 -7.06 -15.72
CA VAL A 84 10.82 -6.42 -14.95
C VAL A 84 10.85 -7.06 -13.58
N THR A 85 11.89 -7.83 -13.28
CA THR A 85 11.99 -8.56 -12.01
C THR A 85 12.57 -7.69 -10.90
N TYR A 86 12.00 -7.78 -9.69
CA TYR A 86 12.50 -7.05 -8.52
C TYR A 86 12.49 -7.91 -7.26
N MET A 87 13.33 -7.55 -6.31
CA MET A 87 13.36 -8.13 -4.97
C MET A 87 12.86 -7.09 -3.96
N VAL A 88 12.43 -7.54 -2.79
CA VAL A 88 12.11 -6.71 -1.65
C VAL A 88 12.93 -7.19 -0.45
N ALA A 89 13.57 -6.29 0.26
CA ALA A 89 14.41 -6.60 1.40
C ALA A 89 14.36 -5.49 2.46
N THR A 90 14.90 -5.77 3.64
CA THR A 90 15.06 -4.79 4.72
C THR A 90 16.53 -4.57 5.04
N LYS A 91 16.86 -3.40 5.58
CA LYS A 91 18.20 -3.09 6.10
C LYS A 91 18.13 -2.35 7.43
N GLY A 92 18.87 -2.82 8.42
CA GLY A 92 18.86 -2.30 9.78
C GLY A 92 17.69 -2.87 10.60
N ASN A 93 17.38 -2.20 11.70
CA ASN A 93 16.32 -2.59 12.62
C ASN A 93 14.99 -1.94 12.20
N VAL A 94 14.31 -2.56 11.22
CA VAL A 94 13.05 -2.08 10.68
C VAL A 94 11.89 -2.50 11.59
N THR A 95 11.00 -1.57 11.92
CA THR A 95 9.83 -1.75 12.79
C THR A 95 8.51 -1.82 12.02
N ALA A 96 8.47 -1.27 10.81
CA ALA A 96 7.29 -1.32 9.94
C ALA A 96 7.02 -2.75 9.45
N SER A 97 5.74 -3.06 9.20
CA SER A 97 5.35 -4.37 8.68
C SER A 97 5.96 -4.62 7.30
N PHE A 98 6.78 -5.66 7.19
CA PHE A 98 7.38 -6.08 5.93
C PHE A 98 6.33 -6.56 4.90
N ASP A 99 5.27 -7.21 5.38
CA ASP A 99 4.18 -7.67 4.51
C ASP A 99 3.37 -6.51 3.95
N GLU A 100 3.06 -5.49 4.78
CA GLU A 100 2.41 -4.26 4.32
C GLU A 100 3.28 -3.53 3.30
N PHE A 101 4.57 -3.37 3.59
CA PHE A 101 5.54 -2.76 2.69
C PHE A 101 5.56 -3.48 1.34
N THR A 102 5.75 -4.79 1.36
CA THR A 102 5.82 -5.63 0.16
C THR A 102 4.53 -5.55 -0.67
N SER A 103 3.39 -5.62 0.00
CA SER A 103 2.08 -5.51 -0.65
C SER A 103 1.90 -4.15 -1.32
N GLN A 104 2.23 -3.05 -0.64
CA GLN A 104 2.08 -1.72 -1.19
C GLN A 104 3.10 -1.42 -2.30
N VAL A 105 4.33 -1.92 -2.22
CA VAL A 105 5.31 -1.87 -3.32
C VAL A 105 4.75 -2.54 -4.57
N ASN A 106 4.20 -3.76 -4.44
CA ASN A 106 3.61 -4.45 -5.58
C ASN A 106 2.40 -3.69 -6.16
N GLN A 107 1.52 -3.15 -5.30
CA GLN A 107 0.38 -2.33 -5.73
C GLN A 107 0.84 -1.06 -6.45
N THR A 108 1.93 -0.44 -6.00
CA THR A 108 2.48 0.76 -6.64
C THR A 108 3.04 0.46 -8.01
N LEU A 109 3.91 -0.53 -8.12
CA LEU A 109 4.62 -0.84 -9.36
C LEU A 109 3.69 -1.37 -10.46
N ASN A 110 2.65 -2.15 -10.08
CA ASN A 110 1.70 -2.75 -11.01
C ASN A 110 0.34 -2.06 -11.06
N GLY A 111 0.15 -0.98 -10.32
CA GLY A 111 -1.09 -0.18 -10.37
C GLY A 111 -1.32 0.43 -11.76
N PRO A 112 -2.59 0.58 -12.17
CA PRO A 112 -2.94 1.10 -13.49
C PRO A 112 -2.52 2.56 -13.69
N GLU A 113 -2.21 3.27 -12.62
CA GLU A 113 -1.75 4.67 -12.62
C GLU A 113 -0.23 4.79 -12.55
N GLY A 114 0.48 3.67 -12.23
CA GLY A 114 1.92 3.61 -12.02
C GLY A 114 2.74 3.37 -13.30
N TRP A 115 3.97 2.92 -13.10
CA TRP A 115 4.92 2.61 -14.17
C TRP A 115 4.50 1.42 -15.05
N SER A 116 3.50 0.62 -14.64
CA SER A 116 2.91 -0.43 -15.50
C SER A 116 2.36 0.15 -16.82
N ARG A 117 2.02 1.44 -16.87
CA ARG A 117 1.61 2.18 -18.09
C ARG A 117 2.68 2.21 -19.18
N LEU A 118 3.92 1.90 -18.85
CA LEU A 118 5.01 1.67 -19.83
C LEU A 118 4.85 0.37 -20.63
N GLY A 119 3.79 -0.43 -20.39
CA GLY A 119 3.63 -1.74 -21.00
C GLY A 119 4.52 -2.80 -20.37
N VAL A 120 4.98 -2.60 -19.13
CA VAL A 120 5.79 -3.52 -18.34
C VAL A 120 4.99 -4.13 -17.19
N ARG A 121 5.39 -5.33 -16.78
CA ARG A 121 4.88 -6.00 -15.58
C ARG A 121 6.03 -6.20 -14.60
N PHE A 122 5.89 -5.70 -13.39
CA PHE A 122 6.87 -5.89 -12.33
C PHE A 122 6.61 -7.22 -11.60
N VAL A 123 7.58 -8.11 -11.63
CA VAL A 123 7.47 -9.45 -11.04
C VAL A 123 8.42 -9.57 -9.86
N ARG A 124 7.86 -9.78 -8.67
CA ARG A 124 8.67 -10.01 -7.48
C ARG A 124 9.30 -11.39 -7.53
N VAL A 125 10.61 -11.45 -7.30
CA VAL A 125 11.40 -12.69 -7.24
C VAL A 125 12.18 -12.75 -5.92
N GLN A 126 12.59 -13.97 -5.53
CA GLN A 126 13.37 -14.17 -4.30
C GLN A 126 14.87 -13.91 -4.52
N SER A 127 15.35 -14.07 -5.75
CA SER A 127 16.75 -13.83 -6.12
C SER A 127 16.86 -13.44 -7.60
N GLY A 128 17.96 -12.79 -7.97
CA GLY A 128 18.22 -12.45 -9.38
C GLY A 128 17.33 -11.35 -9.96
N GLY A 129 16.69 -10.52 -9.11
CA GLY A 129 15.94 -9.37 -9.57
C GLY A 129 16.83 -8.32 -10.22
N GLN A 130 16.29 -7.60 -11.20
CA GLN A 130 16.98 -6.49 -11.87
C GLN A 130 17.25 -5.32 -10.93
N PHE A 131 16.42 -5.17 -9.89
CA PHE A 131 16.65 -4.23 -8.81
C PHE A 131 16.06 -4.76 -7.49
N THR A 132 16.43 -4.10 -6.39
CA THR A 132 15.90 -4.41 -5.05
C THR A 132 15.25 -3.17 -4.46
N VAL A 133 14.02 -3.31 -3.98
CA VAL A 133 13.35 -2.28 -3.16
C VAL A 133 13.64 -2.58 -1.70
N TRP A 134 14.36 -1.69 -1.06
CA TRP A 134 14.75 -1.79 0.34
C TRP A 134 13.82 -0.96 1.22
N LEU A 135 13.35 -1.52 2.33
CA LEU A 135 12.91 -0.74 3.46
C LEU A 135 14.07 -0.63 4.44
N SER A 136 14.62 0.56 4.60
CA SER A 136 15.84 0.76 5.37
C SER A 136 15.57 1.61 6.62
N GLU A 137 16.09 1.16 7.77
CA GLU A 137 16.27 2.05 8.91
C GLU A 137 16.96 3.33 8.45
N ALA A 138 16.49 4.50 8.89
CA ALA A 138 16.98 5.79 8.42
C ALA A 138 18.53 5.94 8.58
N SER A 139 19.05 5.48 9.70
CA SER A 139 20.51 5.50 10.00
C SER A 139 21.34 4.65 9.03
N GLN A 140 20.73 3.67 8.36
CA GLN A 140 21.38 2.76 7.43
C GLN A 140 21.31 3.21 5.97
N VAL A 141 20.48 4.18 5.64
CA VAL A 141 20.35 4.71 4.27
C VAL A 141 21.69 5.22 3.71
N PRO A 142 22.51 5.99 4.44
CA PRO A 142 23.82 6.45 3.93
C PRO A 142 24.80 5.33 3.60
N SER A 143 24.61 4.13 4.15
CA SER A 143 25.52 3.00 3.90
C SER A 143 25.40 2.41 2.49
N PHE A 144 24.35 2.75 1.73
CA PHE A 144 24.22 2.38 0.31
C PHE A 144 25.09 3.26 -0.59
N SER A 145 25.25 4.54 -0.25
CA SER A 145 26.11 5.50 -0.94
C SER A 145 26.38 6.70 -0.02
N PRO A 146 27.52 6.78 0.65
CA PRO A 146 27.81 7.86 1.60
C PRO A 146 27.78 9.28 1.00
N SER A 147 27.97 9.40 -0.31
CA SER A 147 27.94 10.69 -1.02
C SER A 147 26.62 10.96 -1.75
N GLY A 148 25.74 9.97 -1.88
CA GLY A 148 24.49 10.07 -2.67
C GLY A 148 23.22 9.82 -1.90
N CYS A 149 23.31 9.29 -0.67
CA CYS A 149 22.18 8.98 0.19
C CYS A 149 22.40 9.55 1.58
N ASP A 150 21.35 10.09 2.19
CA ASP A 150 21.36 10.58 3.56
C ASP A 150 20.32 9.88 4.44
N ALA A 151 20.33 10.15 5.73
CA ALA A 151 19.39 9.56 6.68
C ALA A 151 18.01 10.24 6.70
N ILE A 152 17.79 11.28 5.89
CA ILE A 152 16.58 12.12 5.95
C ILE A 152 15.55 11.69 4.89
N VAL A 153 16.01 11.37 3.68
CA VAL A 153 15.16 11.01 2.55
C VAL A 153 15.41 9.59 2.05
N SER A 154 14.57 9.11 1.16
CA SER A 154 14.80 7.91 0.35
C SER A 154 15.81 8.22 -0.74
N CYS A 155 16.42 7.22 -1.34
CA CYS A 155 17.35 7.42 -2.45
C CYS A 155 17.43 6.18 -3.34
N THR A 156 17.95 6.39 -4.57
CA THR A 156 18.23 5.29 -5.50
C THR A 156 19.68 5.33 -5.92
N VAL A 157 20.38 4.20 -5.79
CA VAL A 157 21.76 4.04 -6.22
C VAL A 157 21.97 2.70 -6.93
N GLY A 158 22.41 2.74 -8.19
CA GLY A 158 22.58 1.55 -9.01
C GLY A 158 21.27 0.76 -9.19
N ASN A 159 21.23 -0.45 -8.65
CA ASN A 159 20.04 -1.30 -8.66
C ASN A 159 19.35 -1.37 -7.27
N ASN A 160 19.63 -0.43 -6.39
CA ASN A 160 19.00 -0.34 -5.09
C ASN A 160 18.04 0.87 -5.07
N VAL A 161 16.78 0.60 -4.86
CA VAL A 161 15.69 1.54 -4.60
C VAL A 161 15.47 1.52 -3.10
N ILE A 162 15.89 2.55 -2.38
CA ILE A 162 15.97 2.57 -0.92
C ILE A 162 14.90 3.48 -0.36
N ILE A 163 13.91 2.89 0.33
CA ILE A 163 12.86 3.61 1.02
C ILE A 163 13.26 3.79 2.48
N ASN A 164 13.35 5.04 2.90
CA ASN A 164 13.63 5.41 4.29
C ASN A 164 12.42 5.09 5.16
N GLU A 165 12.61 4.27 6.20
CA GLU A 165 11.52 3.83 7.07
C GLU A 165 10.83 4.99 7.79
N THR A 166 11.57 6.02 8.21
CA THR A 166 10.97 7.20 8.85
C THR A 166 9.98 7.88 7.90
N ARG A 167 10.34 7.97 6.62
CA ARG A 167 9.45 8.52 5.58
C ARG A 167 8.28 7.58 5.31
N TRP A 168 8.52 6.29 5.26
CA TRP A 168 7.46 5.28 5.10
C TRP A 168 6.39 5.35 6.18
N LEU A 169 6.80 5.53 7.43
CA LEU A 169 5.91 5.58 8.59
C LEU A 169 5.16 6.92 8.75
N ASN A 170 5.78 8.04 8.32
CA ASN A 170 5.30 9.37 8.72
C ASN A 170 5.03 10.32 7.54
N GLY A 171 5.48 10.01 6.32
CA GLY A 171 5.51 10.98 5.23
C GLY A 171 6.58 12.05 5.44
N SER A 172 6.32 13.26 4.99
CA SER A 172 7.16 14.43 5.22
C SER A 172 6.30 15.66 5.53
N ASP A 173 6.90 16.67 6.14
CA ASP A 173 6.20 17.91 6.48
C ASP A 173 5.67 18.63 5.22
N ALA A 174 6.45 18.64 4.13
CA ALA A 174 6.04 19.24 2.87
C ALA A 174 4.80 18.54 2.27
N TRP A 175 4.82 17.21 2.20
CA TRP A 175 3.70 16.43 1.69
C TRP A 175 2.46 16.51 2.59
N ASN A 176 2.64 16.32 3.90
CA ASN A 176 1.56 16.33 4.88
C ASN A 176 0.93 17.73 4.96
N GLY A 177 1.76 18.80 4.95
CA GLY A 177 1.31 20.18 4.94
C GLY A 177 0.53 20.57 3.69
N ALA A 178 0.80 19.93 2.56
CA ALA A 178 0.04 20.08 1.32
C ALA A 178 -1.25 19.23 1.27
N GLY A 179 -1.60 18.52 2.36
CA GLY A 179 -2.81 17.70 2.48
C GLY A 179 -2.70 16.30 1.85
N GLY A 180 -1.50 15.85 1.54
CA GLY A 180 -1.27 14.49 1.02
C GLY A 180 -1.47 13.42 2.10
N SER A 181 -2.12 12.31 1.77
CA SER A 181 -2.28 11.18 2.69
C SER A 181 -1.00 10.35 2.79
N LEU A 182 -0.79 9.69 3.94
CA LEU A 182 0.36 8.79 4.14
C LEU A 182 0.36 7.62 3.13
N ARG A 183 -0.81 7.07 2.81
CA ARG A 183 -0.90 6.01 1.79
C ARG A 183 -0.39 6.50 0.43
N ASN A 184 -0.81 7.67 0.00
CA ASN A 184 -0.37 8.25 -1.26
C ASN A 184 1.10 8.66 -1.22
N TYR A 185 1.61 9.12 -0.05
CA TYR A 185 3.04 9.35 0.13
C TYR A 185 3.86 8.09 -0.15
N ARG A 186 3.44 6.95 0.36
CA ARG A 186 4.10 5.66 0.14
C ARG A 186 4.10 5.26 -1.34
N HIS A 187 3.00 5.51 -2.07
CA HIS A 187 2.98 5.35 -3.53
C HIS A 187 3.95 6.31 -4.21
N MET A 188 3.93 7.58 -3.82
CA MET A 188 4.80 8.61 -4.38
C MET A 188 6.27 8.23 -4.22
N VAL A 189 6.73 7.92 -3.01
CA VAL A 189 8.15 7.65 -2.76
C VAL A 189 8.63 6.38 -3.47
N VAL A 190 7.83 5.33 -3.54
CA VAL A 190 8.17 4.11 -4.30
C VAL A 190 8.25 4.41 -5.79
N ASN A 191 7.31 5.16 -6.34
CA ASN A 191 7.33 5.56 -7.75
C ASN A 191 8.51 6.49 -8.06
N HIS A 192 8.80 7.47 -7.20
CA HIS A 192 9.92 8.41 -7.35
C HIS A 192 11.26 7.66 -7.42
N GLU A 193 11.51 6.82 -6.45
CA GLU A 193 12.77 6.06 -6.38
C GLU A 193 12.88 5.03 -7.51
N THR A 194 11.76 4.40 -7.90
CA THR A 194 11.74 3.52 -9.07
C THR A 194 11.95 4.32 -10.36
N GLY A 195 11.45 5.55 -10.45
CA GLY A 195 11.69 6.46 -11.56
C GLY A 195 13.18 6.72 -11.78
N HIS A 196 13.94 6.97 -10.70
CA HIS A 196 15.41 7.07 -10.79
C HIS A 196 16.04 5.78 -11.31
N TRP A 197 15.59 4.62 -10.85
CA TRP A 197 16.06 3.34 -11.40
C TRP A 197 15.71 3.17 -12.89
N LEU A 198 14.56 3.66 -13.34
CA LEU A 198 14.16 3.66 -14.75
C LEU A 198 14.97 4.64 -15.62
N GLY A 199 15.71 5.57 -15.01
CA GLY A 199 16.60 6.52 -15.68
C GLY A 199 16.12 7.96 -15.71
N HIS A 200 15.15 8.31 -14.84
CA HIS A 200 14.67 9.69 -14.69
C HIS A 200 15.57 10.52 -13.80
N GLY A 201 15.70 11.79 -14.11
CA GLY A 201 16.20 12.84 -13.23
C GLY A 201 15.07 13.49 -12.43
N HIS A 202 15.45 14.44 -11.56
CA HIS A 202 14.44 15.25 -10.85
C HIS A 202 13.75 16.22 -11.81
N GLU A 203 12.48 16.49 -11.50
CA GLU A 203 11.65 17.50 -12.15
C GLU A 203 11.19 18.57 -11.14
N TYR A 204 10.59 19.64 -11.64
CA TYR A 204 10.10 20.75 -10.84
C TYR A 204 8.60 20.95 -11.04
N CYS A 205 7.97 21.66 -10.12
CA CYS A 205 6.57 22.02 -10.20
C CYS A 205 6.29 22.84 -11.49
N SER A 206 5.31 22.42 -12.27
CA SER A 206 4.88 23.09 -13.49
C SER A 206 4.05 24.36 -13.24
N GLY A 207 3.57 24.54 -12.01
CA GLY A 207 2.84 25.73 -11.59
C GLY A 207 1.92 25.46 -10.38
N PRO A 208 1.54 26.52 -9.65
CA PRO A 208 0.72 26.41 -8.46
C PRO A 208 -0.58 25.64 -8.71
N GLY A 209 -0.89 24.68 -7.83
CA GLY A 209 -2.09 23.85 -7.87
C GLY A 209 -2.09 22.75 -8.95
N GLN A 210 -1.08 22.71 -9.84
CA GLN A 210 -0.93 21.60 -10.77
C GLN A 210 -0.47 20.35 -10.04
N PRO A 211 -0.83 19.13 -10.52
CA PRO A 211 -0.25 17.90 -9.98
C PRO A 211 1.28 17.93 -10.11
N ALA A 212 1.98 17.60 -9.03
CA ALA A 212 3.42 17.46 -9.08
C ALA A 212 3.83 16.33 -10.04
N SER A 213 4.93 16.49 -10.79
CA SER A 213 5.60 15.34 -11.40
C SER A 213 5.96 14.33 -10.30
N VAL A 214 5.86 13.02 -10.57
CA VAL A 214 6.32 12.03 -9.58
C VAL A 214 7.81 12.17 -9.33
N MET A 215 8.56 12.66 -10.31
CA MET A 215 9.99 12.93 -10.20
C MET A 215 10.33 14.28 -9.52
N GLN A 216 9.33 15.09 -9.14
CA GLN A 216 9.56 16.22 -8.26
C GLN A 216 9.92 15.73 -6.86
N GLN A 217 10.84 16.40 -6.17
CA GLN A 217 11.23 16.08 -4.78
C GLN A 217 10.15 16.48 -3.77
N GLN A 218 8.96 15.87 -3.89
CA GLN A 218 7.77 16.16 -3.10
C GLN A 218 7.96 15.91 -1.58
N THR A 219 8.97 15.12 -1.22
CA THR A 219 9.39 14.92 0.18
C THR A 219 9.97 16.18 0.79
N ILE A 220 10.63 17.03 -0.02
CA ILE A 220 11.40 18.19 0.44
C ILE A 220 10.58 19.46 0.29
N ASP A 221 10.02 19.70 -0.90
CA ASP A 221 9.29 20.92 -1.23
C ASP A 221 8.25 20.67 -2.32
N MET A 222 7.01 21.03 -2.05
CA MET A 222 5.93 20.94 -3.03
C MET A 222 5.97 22.03 -4.09
N GLN A 223 6.71 23.12 -3.89
CA GLN A 223 6.84 24.25 -4.80
C GLN A 223 5.48 24.85 -5.26
N GLY A 224 4.44 24.68 -4.44
CA GLY A 224 3.07 25.08 -4.75
C GLY A 224 2.26 24.09 -5.60
N CYS A 225 2.83 22.96 -6.02
CA CYS A 225 2.10 21.89 -6.68
C CYS A 225 1.21 21.12 -5.71
N ALA A 226 0.15 20.50 -6.23
CA ALA A 226 -0.68 19.54 -5.50
C ALA A 226 0.04 18.18 -5.38
N PRO A 227 -0.08 17.47 -4.24
CA PRO A 227 0.51 16.16 -4.06
C PRO A 227 0.05 15.16 -5.13
N ASN A 228 1.00 14.49 -5.77
CA ASN A 228 0.71 13.48 -6.78
C ASN A 228 1.61 12.25 -6.62
N PRO A 229 1.02 11.06 -6.38
CA PRO A 229 1.79 9.83 -6.19
C PRO A 229 2.15 9.09 -7.48
N TRP A 230 1.66 9.53 -8.65
CA TRP A 230 1.71 8.75 -9.88
C TRP A 230 2.46 9.46 -11.00
N PRO A 231 3.15 8.72 -11.89
CA PRO A 231 3.80 9.33 -13.05
C PRO A 231 2.79 10.02 -13.97
N LEU A 232 3.08 11.24 -14.33
CA LEU A 232 2.33 11.99 -15.33
C LEU A 232 2.60 11.46 -16.74
N SER A 233 1.79 11.85 -17.72
CA SER A 233 1.90 11.27 -19.07
C SER A 233 3.26 11.57 -19.73
N HIS A 234 3.86 12.71 -19.47
CA HIS A 234 5.17 13.07 -20.01
C HIS A 234 6.33 12.30 -19.36
N GLU A 235 6.10 11.69 -18.17
CA GLU A 235 7.07 10.86 -17.47
C GLU A 235 7.06 9.39 -17.94
N LEU A 236 6.15 9.01 -18.87
CA LEU A 236 6.02 7.63 -19.32
C LEU A 236 7.06 7.23 -20.36
N TYR A 237 8.32 7.24 -19.95
CA TYR A 237 9.45 6.69 -20.68
C TYR A 237 10.40 5.98 -19.70
N ALA A 238 11.29 5.14 -20.16
CA ALA A 238 12.23 4.42 -19.30
C ALA A 238 13.53 4.12 -20.07
N PRO A 239 14.50 5.04 -20.05
CA PRO A 239 15.78 4.88 -20.75
C PRO A 239 16.48 3.56 -20.41
N LYS A 240 16.48 3.18 -19.15
CA LYS A 240 17.09 1.92 -18.68
C LYS A 240 16.46 0.67 -19.30
N LEU A 241 15.21 0.75 -19.72
CA LEU A 241 14.50 -0.32 -20.39
C LEU A 241 14.48 -0.14 -21.92
N GLY A 242 15.09 0.92 -22.45
CA GLY A 242 15.03 1.25 -23.88
C GLY A 242 13.65 1.73 -24.34
N ILE A 243 12.78 2.14 -23.43
CA ILE A 243 11.46 2.73 -23.72
C ILE A 243 11.66 4.23 -23.82
N ARG A 244 11.37 4.79 -25.00
CA ARG A 244 11.52 6.22 -25.30
C ARG A 244 10.18 6.95 -25.15
N SER A 245 10.25 8.27 -24.86
CA SER A 245 9.13 9.18 -24.88
C SER A 245 8.57 9.36 -26.28
#